data_d4f809fcff1fbdd2041635858435092f
#
_entry.id   d4f809fcff1fbdd2041635858435092f
#
_cell.length_a   1.000
_cell.length_b   1.000
_cell.length_c   1.000
_cell.angle_alpha   90.00
_cell.angle_beta   90.00
_cell.angle_gamma   90.00
#
_symmetry.space_group_name_H-M   'P 1'
#
loop_
_entity.id
_entity.type
_entity.pdbx_description
1 polymer ?
#
loop_
_entity_poly.entity_id
_entity_poly.type
_entity_poly.pdbx_seq_one_letter_code
_entity_poly.pdbx_strand_id
1 'polypeptide(L)'
;MQPWVAAATAPARRATTLAAHPAAGGNVVAWSKVSRSDFWRRAGLRFPEGRLYEDQVLAQQMYTRARRFDTVPDVVVRWRVRADGSSITQHEERVEVLRDCLDAMTAGLGVLDAARVPAALQERVLLILSMDVPRLVPIAESHSDPAYRKLLGAFTRDVWDRAESARTRLDPALRATIDAVSLW
;
A
#
# COMPACT_ATOMS: atom_id res chain seq x y z
N MET A 1 17.68 1.15 -3.88
CA MET A 1 16.53 0.75 -3.03
C MET A 1 15.55 1.91 -3.01
N GLN A 2 14.26 1.65 -3.20
CA GLN A 2 13.24 2.70 -3.12
C GLN A 2 13.19 3.30 -1.71
N PRO A 3 12.98 4.63 -1.55
CA PRO A 3 12.99 5.28 -0.23
C PRO A 3 12.02 4.67 0.78
N TRP A 4 10.80 4.32 0.34
CA TRP A 4 9.80 3.70 1.22
C TRP A 4 10.20 2.29 1.69
N VAL A 5 10.94 1.53 0.87
CA VAL A 5 11.49 0.22 1.28
C VAL A 5 12.56 0.43 2.35
N ALA A 6 13.45 1.41 2.16
CA ALA A 6 14.45 1.75 3.16
C ALA A 6 13.79 2.18 4.48
N ALA A 7 12.76 3.02 4.45
CA ALA A 7 12.02 3.44 5.63
C ALA A 7 11.38 2.24 6.38
N ALA A 8 10.89 1.24 5.63
CA ALA A 8 10.27 0.05 6.21
C ALA A 8 11.28 -0.97 6.77
N THR A 9 12.52 -0.99 6.28
CA THR A 9 13.47 -2.07 6.58
C THR A 9 14.73 -1.63 7.31
N ALA A 10 15.13 -0.36 7.21
CA ALA A 10 16.36 0.18 7.80
C ALA A 10 16.07 1.11 8.98
N PRO A 11 16.95 1.14 9.99
CA PRO A 11 18.00 0.16 10.26
C PRO A 11 17.44 -1.22 10.61
N ALA A 12 18.29 -2.24 10.66
CA ALA A 12 17.87 -3.57 11.11
C ALA A 12 17.23 -3.49 12.51
N ARG A 13 16.12 -4.17 12.68
CA ARG A 13 15.41 -4.25 13.97
C ARG A 13 15.15 -5.71 14.32
N ARG A 14 15.31 -6.03 15.58
CA ARG A 14 14.95 -7.35 16.10
C ARG A 14 13.78 -7.25 17.04
N ALA A 15 12.85 -8.20 16.93
CA ALA A 15 11.68 -8.33 17.78
C ALA A 15 10.87 -7.04 17.94
N THR A 16 10.78 -6.24 16.86
CA THR A 16 9.98 -5.00 16.81
C THR A 16 8.49 -5.30 16.68
N THR A 17 7.68 -4.27 16.80
CA THR A 17 6.23 -4.34 16.58
C THR A 17 5.81 -3.26 15.58
N LEU A 18 4.64 -3.37 15.00
CA LEU A 18 4.11 -2.35 14.10
C LEU A 18 3.91 -0.99 14.80
N ALA A 19 3.57 -0.99 16.07
CA ALA A 19 3.47 0.24 16.86
C ALA A 19 4.83 0.92 17.08
N ALA A 20 5.88 0.15 17.30
CA ALA A 20 7.25 0.67 17.49
C ALA A 20 7.94 1.02 16.16
N HIS A 21 7.47 0.46 15.04
CA HIS A 21 8.01 0.71 13.71
C HIS A 21 6.87 0.85 12.67
N PRO A 22 6.11 1.97 12.70
CA PRO A 22 4.94 2.17 11.85
C PRO A 22 5.24 2.13 10.35
N ALA A 23 6.42 2.60 9.92
CA ALA A 23 6.83 2.59 8.52
C ALA A 23 6.85 1.19 7.87
N ALA A 24 6.96 0.12 8.67
CA ALA A 24 6.86 -1.25 8.17
C ALA A 24 5.52 -1.52 7.47
N GLY A 25 4.42 -0.88 7.92
CA GLY A 25 3.11 -0.97 7.29
C GLY A 25 3.06 -0.45 5.85
N GLY A 26 4.03 0.34 5.43
CA GLY A 26 4.20 0.77 4.05
C GLY A 26 4.71 -0.33 3.11
N ASN A 27 5.40 -1.34 3.63
CA ASN A 27 5.90 -2.44 2.82
C ASN A 27 4.83 -3.54 2.67
N VAL A 28 4.00 -3.44 1.64
CA VAL A 28 2.88 -4.35 1.39
C VAL A 28 3.24 -5.54 0.48
N VAL A 29 4.41 -5.54 -0.17
CA VAL A 29 4.76 -6.57 -1.14
C VAL A 29 5.08 -7.92 -0.48
N ALA A 30 4.43 -9.00 -0.94
CA ALA A 30 4.53 -10.34 -0.32
C ALA A 30 5.93 -10.94 -0.44
N TRP A 31 6.58 -10.80 -1.61
CA TRP A 31 7.89 -11.41 -1.90
C TRP A 31 9.04 -10.85 -1.05
N SER A 32 8.84 -9.75 -0.32
CA SER A 32 9.82 -9.19 0.62
C SER A 32 9.70 -9.75 2.05
N LYS A 33 8.84 -10.74 2.26
CA LYS A 33 8.49 -11.25 3.59
C LYS A 33 8.73 -12.74 3.71
N VAL A 34 9.24 -13.14 4.87
CA VAL A 34 9.35 -14.54 5.29
C VAL A 34 8.61 -14.71 6.61
N SER A 35 7.78 -15.71 6.70
CA SER A 35 7.05 -16.02 7.93
C SER A 35 7.21 -17.49 8.33
N ARG A 36 7.10 -17.74 9.61
CA ARG A 36 7.03 -19.12 10.13
C ARG A 36 5.69 -19.74 9.73
N SER A 37 5.69 -20.99 9.29
CA SER A 37 4.49 -21.70 8.88
C SER A 37 3.46 -21.87 10.00
N ASP A 38 3.93 -22.02 11.25
CA ASP A 38 3.04 -22.09 12.41
C ASP A 38 2.35 -20.75 12.71
N PHE A 39 3.06 -19.61 12.54
CA PHE A 39 2.45 -18.28 12.60
C PHE A 39 1.39 -18.12 11.50
N TRP A 40 1.71 -18.48 10.27
CA TRP A 40 0.79 -18.38 9.14
C TRP A 40 -0.54 -19.08 9.44
N ARG A 41 -0.46 -20.33 9.92
CA ARG A 41 -1.65 -21.12 10.27
C ARG A 41 -2.44 -20.53 11.44
N ARG A 42 -1.76 -20.20 12.55
CA ARG A 42 -2.43 -19.62 13.73
C ARG A 42 -3.07 -18.29 13.47
N ALA A 43 -2.43 -17.47 12.65
CA ALA A 43 -2.93 -16.14 12.28
C ALA A 43 -4.03 -16.20 11.19
N GLY A 44 -4.35 -17.38 10.67
CA GLY A 44 -5.38 -17.53 9.64
C GLY A 44 -5.08 -16.74 8.37
N LEU A 45 -3.79 -16.66 7.99
CA LEU A 45 -3.37 -15.89 6.83
C LEU A 45 -3.69 -16.64 5.53
N ARG A 46 -4.31 -15.96 4.60
CA ARG A 46 -4.63 -16.47 3.26
C ARG A 46 -4.54 -15.35 2.25
N PHE A 47 -4.03 -15.64 1.06
CA PHE A 47 -4.17 -14.73 -0.07
C PHE A 47 -5.64 -14.75 -0.54
N PRO A 48 -6.23 -13.58 -0.82
CA PRO A 48 -7.50 -13.53 -1.54
C PRO A 48 -7.37 -14.19 -2.92
N GLU A 49 -8.36 -15.03 -3.29
CA GLU A 49 -8.37 -15.68 -4.58
C GLU A 49 -9.12 -14.84 -5.63
N GLY A 50 -8.64 -14.87 -6.88
CA GLY A 50 -9.31 -14.21 -8.01
C GLY A 50 -9.28 -12.68 -7.97
N ARG A 51 -8.38 -12.08 -7.21
CA ARG A 51 -8.18 -10.62 -7.12
C ARG A 51 -6.73 -10.27 -7.38
N LEU A 52 -6.50 -9.12 -8.00
CA LEU A 52 -5.17 -8.53 -8.10
C LEU A 52 -4.83 -7.74 -6.83
N TYR A 53 -3.53 -7.48 -6.63
CA TYR A 53 -3.02 -6.76 -5.45
C TYR A 53 -3.36 -7.44 -4.11
N GLU A 54 -3.46 -8.76 -4.13
CA GLU A 54 -3.81 -9.63 -2.99
C GLU A 54 -2.84 -9.52 -1.81
N ASP A 55 -1.63 -9.07 -2.04
CA ASP A 55 -0.60 -8.88 -1.04
C ASP A 55 -0.86 -7.68 -0.11
N GLN A 56 -1.60 -6.67 -0.55
CA GLN A 56 -1.93 -5.48 0.22
C GLN A 56 -2.58 -5.82 1.56
N VAL A 57 -3.67 -6.56 1.52
CA VAL A 57 -4.41 -6.97 2.72
C VAL A 57 -3.60 -7.94 3.57
N LEU A 58 -3.00 -8.94 2.90
CA LEU A 58 -2.24 -9.98 3.59
C LEU A 58 -1.06 -9.40 4.37
N ALA A 59 -0.30 -8.47 3.77
CA ALA A 59 0.82 -7.83 4.44
C ALA A 59 0.38 -7.09 5.71
N GLN A 60 -0.72 -6.35 5.66
CA GLN A 60 -1.25 -5.66 6.84
C GLN A 60 -1.71 -6.65 7.91
N GLN A 61 -2.35 -7.75 7.51
CA GLN A 61 -2.70 -8.84 8.45
C GLN A 61 -1.46 -9.49 9.07
N MET A 62 -0.39 -9.70 8.31
CA MET A 62 0.87 -10.22 8.84
C MET A 62 1.42 -9.32 9.93
N TYR A 63 1.54 -8.01 9.67
CA TYR A 63 2.09 -7.06 10.63
C TYR A 63 1.20 -6.89 11.87
N THR A 64 -0.11 -6.82 11.71
CA THR A 64 -1.03 -6.59 12.82
C THR A 64 -1.26 -7.82 13.70
N ARG A 65 -1.14 -9.03 13.13
CA ARG A 65 -1.31 -10.30 13.86
C ARG A 65 0.01 -10.85 14.42
N ALA A 66 1.16 -10.35 13.95
CA ALA A 66 2.46 -10.72 14.47
C ALA A 66 2.68 -10.08 15.86
N ARG A 67 3.04 -10.90 16.85
CA ARG A 67 3.45 -10.38 18.16
C ARG A 67 4.74 -9.55 18.05
N ARG A 68 5.67 -9.98 17.20
CA ARG A 68 6.95 -9.34 16.90
C ARG A 68 7.42 -9.76 15.51
N PHE A 69 8.21 -8.89 14.87
CA PHE A 69 8.89 -9.19 13.62
C PHE A 69 10.29 -8.55 13.59
N ASP A 70 11.12 -9.03 12.69
CA ASP A 70 12.44 -8.46 12.44
C ASP A 70 12.42 -7.72 11.09
N THR A 71 13.25 -6.69 10.95
CA THR A 71 13.52 -6.02 9.68
C THR A 71 14.97 -6.22 9.28
N VAL A 72 15.21 -6.49 8.00
CA VAL A 72 16.53 -6.70 7.42
C VAL A 72 16.75 -5.67 6.32
N PRO A 73 17.78 -4.81 6.42
CA PRO A 73 18.04 -3.76 5.44
C PRO A 73 18.73 -4.27 4.16
N ASP A 74 19.24 -5.50 4.19
CA ASP A 74 19.95 -6.10 3.07
C ASP A 74 19.00 -6.33 1.88
N VAL A 75 19.57 -6.24 0.67
CA VAL A 75 18.82 -6.56 -0.56
C VAL A 75 18.74 -8.07 -0.70
N VAL A 76 17.60 -8.64 -0.30
CA VAL A 76 17.35 -10.10 -0.35
C VAL A 76 16.57 -10.53 -1.61
N VAL A 77 15.93 -9.58 -2.31
CA VAL A 77 15.18 -9.82 -3.55
C VAL A 77 15.52 -8.75 -4.59
N ARG A 78 15.69 -9.17 -5.83
CA ARG A 78 15.76 -8.28 -7.00
C ARG A 78 14.52 -8.49 -7.85
N TRP A 79 13.66 -7.49 -7.88
CA TRP A 79 12.46 -7.51 -8.71
C TRP A 79 12.81 -7.19 -10.17
N ARG A 80 12.43 -8.07 -11.07
CA ARG A 80 12.66 -7.91 -12.51
C ARG A 80 11.40 -7.34 -13.18
N VAL A 81 11.55 -6.20 -13.83
CA VAL A 81 10.52 -5.68 -14.75
C VAL A 81 10.64 -6.45 -16.06
N ARG A 82 9.56 -7.02 -16.56
CA ARG A 82 9.51 -7.74 -17.82
C ARG A 82 9.40 -6.76 -18.99
N ALA A 83 10.32 -6.83 -19.94
CA ALA A 83 10.34 -5.94 -21.10
C ALA A 83 9.18 -6.20 -22.09
N ASP A 84 8.60 -7.40 -22.05
CA ASP A 84 7.50 -7.84 -22.91
C ASP A 84 6.09 -7.41 -22.42
N GLY A 85 6.01 -6.67 -21.31
CA GLY A 85 4.74 -6.22 -20.76
C GLY A 85 3.85 -7.32 -20.16
N SER A 86 4.39 -8.54 -19.97
CA SER A 86 3.60 -9.70 -19.51
C SER A 86 3.37 -9.77 -17.99
N SER A 87 3.73 -8.74 -17.23
CA SER A 87 3.44 -8.66 -15.79
C SER A 87 1.96 -8.37 -15.55
N ILE A 88 1.37 -9.05 -14.59
CA ILE A 88 -0.05 -8.89 -14.21
C ILE A 88 -0.37 -7.42 -13.85
N THR A 89 0.57 -6.70 -13.23
CA THR A 89 0.43 -5.29 -12.81
C THR A 89 0.71 -4.28 -13.93
N GLN A 90 0.92 -4.71 -15.18
CA GLN A 90 1.21 -3.81 -16.31
C GLN A 90 -0.05 -3.36 -17.09
N HIS A 91 -1.25 -3.72 -16.62
CA HIS A 91 -2.53 -3.34 -17.24
C HIS A 91 -3.32 -2.38 -16.35
N GLU A 92 -2.63 -1.41 -15.76
CA GLU A 92 -3.24 -0.44 -14.85
C GLU A 92 -4.25 0.50 -15.54
N GLU A 93 -4.23 0.56 -16.85
CA GLU A 93 -5.21 1.28 -17.68
C GLU A 93 -6.61 0.63 -17.69
N ARG A 94 -6.76 -0.61 -17.23
CA ARG A 94 -8.07 -1.27 -17.20
C ARG A 94 -8.83 -0.87 -15.93
N VAL A 95 -10.10 -0.50 -16.11
CA VAL A 95 -10.97 -0.10 -14.98
C VAL A 95 -11.12 -1.20 -13.93
N GLU A 96 -11.15 -2.46 -14.34
CA GLU A 96 -11.25 -3.61 -13.44
C GLU A 96 -9.98 -3.76 -12.60
N VAL A 97 -8.80 -3.56 -13.21
CA VAL A 97 -7.50 -3.60 -12.51
C VAL A 97 -7.38 -2.45 -11.53
N LEU A 98 -7.82 -1.24 -11.92
CA LEU A 98 -7.91 -0.11 -11.00
C LEU A 98 -8.80 -0.45 -9.81
N ARG A 99 -10.00 -1.00 -10.05
CA ARG A 99 -10.94 -1.34 -8.98
C ARG A 99 -10.33 -2.32 -7.99
N ASP A 100 -9.72 -3.40 -8.46
CA ASP A 100 -9.03 -4.37 -7.60
C ASP A 100 -7.90 -3.70 -6.78
N CYS A 101 -7.15 -2.78 -7.38
CA CYS A 101 -6.09 -2.02 -6.72
C CYS A 101 -6.64 -1.14 -5.59
N LEU A 102 -7.69 -0.36 -5.88
CA LEU A 102 -8.31 0.55 -4.91
C LEU A 102 -9.01 -0.22 -3.77
N ASP A 103 -9.72 -1.31 -4.11
CA ASP A 103 -10.37 -2.19 -3.13
C ASP A 103 -9.33 -2.82 -2.19
N ALA A 104 -8.20 -3.31 -2.73
CA ALA A 104 -7.13 -3.91 -1.94
C ALA A 104 -6.47 -2.90 -1.00
N MET A 105 -6.23 -1.66 -1.45
CA MET A 105 -5.70 -0.58 -0.60
C MET A 105 -6.69 -0.22 0.50
N THR A 106 -7.98 -0.05 0.17
CA THR A 106 -9.04 0.26 1.14
C THR A 106 -9.15 -0.83 2.20
N ALA A 107 -9.15 -2.10 1.78
CA ALA A 107 -9.20 -3.23 2.70
C ALA A 107 -7.95 -3.30 3.59
N GLY A 108 -6.77 -3.00 3.04
CA GLY A 108 -5.52 -2.91 3.81
C GLY A 108 -5.56 -1.82 4.88
N LEU A 109 -6.09 -0.63 4.56
CA LEU A 109 -6.31 0.44 5.53
C LEU A 109 -7.31 0.00 6.62
N GLY A 110 -8.37 -0.71 6.25
CA GLY A 110 -9.34 -1.27 7.19
C GLY A 110 -8.72 -2.26 8.19
N VAL A 111 -7.72 -3.06 7.78
CA VAL A 111 -6.98 -3.95 8.68
C VAL A 111 -6.20 -3.16 9.74
N LEU A 112 -5.52 -2.07 9.32
CA LEU A 112 -4.74 -1.21 10.23
C LEU A 112 -5.64 -0.48 11.22
N ASP A 113 -6.79 0.01 10.73
CA ASP A 113 -7.79 0.71 11.54
C ASP A 113 -8.41 -0.22 12.60
N ALA A 114 -8.86 -1.40 12.20
CA ALA A 114 -9.40 -2.43 13.09
C ALA A 114 -8.38 -2.88 14.16
N ALA A 115 -7.09 -2.91 13.80
CA ALA A 115 -6.01 -3.23 14.73
C ALA A 115 -5.63 -2.06 15.66
N ARG A 116 -6.21 -0.88 15.47
CA ARG A 116 -5.95 0.33 16.26
C ARG A 116 -4.46 0.72 16.29
N VAL A 117 -3.84 0.76 15.12
CA VAL A 117 -2.43 1.17 14.95
C VAL A 117 -2.33 2.48 14.14
N PRO A 118 -2.78 3.61 14.70
CA PRO A 118 -2.96 4.86 13.96
C PRO A 118 -1.68 5.36 13.29
N ALA A 119 -0.52 5.21 13.91
CA ALA A 119 0.75 5.63 13.32
C ALA A 119 1.04 4.85 12.02
N ALA A 120 0.82 3.53 12.00
CA ALA A 120 1.02 2.72 10.80
C ALA A 120 -0.04 3.01 9.73
N LEU A 121 -1.27 3.31 10.13
CA LEU A 121 -2.32 3.78 9.22
C LEU A 121 -1.88 5.06 8.52
N GLN A 122 -1.36 6.07 9.25
CA GLN A 122 -0.88 7.33 8.67
C GLN A 122 0.34 7.13 7.76
N GLU A 123 1.26 6.22 8.06
CA GLU A 123 2.36 5.85 7.15
C GLU A 123 1.84 5.24 5.85
N ARG A 124 0.84 4.36 5.92
CA ARG A 124 0.26 3.78 4.70
C ARG A 124 -0.54 4.80 3.91
N VAL A 125 -1.33 5.64 4.56
CA VAL A 125 -2.05 6.78 3.93
C VAL A 125 -1.06 7.71 3.21
N LEU A 126 0.05 8.06 3.86
CA LEU A 126 1.08 8.91 3.25
C LEU A 126 1.63 8.29 1.96
N LEU A 127 1.93 6.99 1.96
CA LEU A 127 2.44 6.30 0.77
C LEU A 127 1.40 6.23 -0.35
N ILE A 128 0.14 5.96 -0.04
CA ILE A 128 -0.94 5.97 -1.03
C ILE A 128 -1.03 7.35 -1.70
N LEU A 129 -1.05 8.42 -0.89
CA LEU A 129 -1.19 9.78 -1.40
C LEU A 129 0.08 10.30 -2.10
N SER A 130 1.27 9.84 -1.72
CA SER A 130 2.53 10.31 -2.30
C SER A 130 3.05 9.45 -3.46
N MET A 131 2.54 8.23 -3.64
CA MET A 131 3.05 7.30 -4.65
C MET A 131 1.95 6.66 -5.48
N ASP A 132 0.95 6.02 -4.83
CA ASP A 132 -0.05 5.24 -5.55
C ASP A 132 -0.98 6.15 -6.35
N VAL A 133 -1.56 7.19 -5.73
CA VAL A 133 -2.46 8.14 -6.41
C VAL A 133 -1.75 8.91 -7.52
N PRO A 134 -0.58 9.56 -7.30
CA PRO A 134 0.11 10.29 -8.35
C PRO A 134 0.48 9.44 -9.56
N ARG A 135 0.79 8.17 -9.35
CA ARG A 135 1.08 7.22 -10.44
C ARG A 135 -0.15 6.95 -11.33
N LEU A 136 -1.34 6.97 -10.76
CA LEU A 136 -2.60 6.69 -11.46
C LEU A 136 -3.22 7.94 -12.11
N VAL A 137 -2.84 9.14 -11.68
CA VAL A 137 -3.38 10.41 -12.19
C VAL A 137 -3.21 10.56 -13.73
N PRO A 138 -2.02 10.39 -14.32
CA PRO A 138 -1.85 10.53 -15.76
C PRO A 138 -2.69 9.54 -16.57
N ILE A 139 -2.92 8.33 -16.03
CA ILE A 139 -3.81 7.34 -16.66
C ILE A 139 -5.25 7.86 -16.62
N ALA A 140 -5.71 8.33 -15.46
CA ALA A 140 -7.06 8.83 -15.27
C ALA A 140 -7.37 10.07 -16.13
N GLU A 141 -6.38 10.94 -16.33
CA GLU A 141 -6.53 12.16 -17.16
C GLU A 141 -6.70 11.85 -18.65
N SER A 142 -6.03 10.81 -19.13
CA SER A 142 -6.07 10.40 -20.55
C SER A 142 -7.06 9.28 -20.85
N HIS A 143 -7.71 8.71 -19.83
CA HIS A 143 -8.56 7.53 -19.98
C HIS A 143 -9.89 7.88 -20.67
N SER A 144 -10.28 7.07 -21.67
CA SER A 144 -11.51 7.27 -22.44
C SER A 144 -12.80 6.98 -21.65
N ASP A 145 -12.74 6.04 -20.69
CA ASP A 145 -13.87 5.74 -19.82
C ASP A 145 -13.86 6.67 -18.58
N PRO A 146 -14.86 7.53 -18.39
CA PRO A 146 -14.94 8.45 -17.27
C PRO A 146 -15.05 7.72 -15.91
N ALA A 147 -15.40 6.43 -15.89
CA ALA A 147 -15.47 5.63 -14.67
C ALA A 147 -14.11 5.53 -14.00
N TYR A 148 -13.00 5.47 -14.76
CA TYR A 148 -11.64 5.43 -14.22
C TYR A 148 -11.36 6.64 -13.32
N ARG A 149 -11.62 7.83 -13.87
CA ARG A 149 -11.42 9.10 -13.15
C ARG A 149 -12.30 9.22 -11.91
N LYS A 150 -13.58 8.85 -12.01
CA LYS A 150 -14.54 8.86 -10.89
C LYS A 150 -14.12 7.90 -9.76
N LEU A 151 -13.66 6.70 -10.10
CA LEU A 151 -13.20 5.73 -9.11
C LEU A 151 -11.97 6.25 -8.37
N LEU A 152 -10.97 6.77 -9.10
CA LEU A 152 -9.76 7.31 -8.49
C LEU A 152 -10.09 8.52 -7.61
N GLY A 153 -10.95 9.43 -8.06
CA GLY A 153 -11.37 10.60 -7.29
C GLY A 153 -12.08 10.23 -5.99
N ALA A 154 -13.05 9.31 -6.06
CA ALA A 154 -13.78 8.84 -4.88
C ALA A 154 -12.84 8.17 -3.85
N PHE A 155 -11.94 7.30 -4.32
CA PHE A 155 -10.93 6.68 -3.47
C PHE A 155 -9.99 7.71 -2.85
N THR A 156 -9.48 8.66 -3.65
CA THR A 156 -8.56 9.69 -3.17
C THR A 156 -9.21 10.52 -2.07
N ARG A 157 -10.49 10.90 -2.21
CA ARG A 157 -11.26 11.61 -1.19
C ARG A 157 -11.36 10.83 0.11
N ASP A 158 -11.73 9.53 0.05
CA ASP A 158 -11.81 8.67 1.24
C ASP A 158 -10.45 8.57 1.97
N VAL A 159 -9.37 8.39 1.22
CA VAL A 159 -8.02 8.33 1.79
C VAL A 159 -7.58 9.69 2.33
N TRP A 160 -7.94 10.80 1.65
CA TRP A 160 -7.65 12.15 2.09
C TRP A 160 -8.34 12.49 3.39
N ASP A 161 -9.60 12.06 3.58
CA ASP A 161 -10.35 12.26 4.81
C ASP A 161 -9.74 11.52 6.01
N ARG A 162 -9.03 10.42 5.77
CA ARG A 162 -8.27 9.68 6.78
C ARG A 162 -6.87 10.24 7.06
N ALA A 163 -6.41 11.21 6.26
CA ALA A 163 -5.04 11.71 6.28
C ALA A 163 -4.82 12.79 7.35
N GLU A 164 -4.85 12.44 8.63
CA GLU A 164 -4.63 13.38 9.74
C GLU A 164 -3.19 13.94 9.73
N SER A 165 -2.24 13.20 10.28
CA SER A 165 -0.83 13.62 10.32
C SER A 165 -0.11 13.46 8.97
N ALA A 166 -0.60 12.62 8.08
CA ALA A 166 -0.05 12.46 6.74
C ALA A 166 -0.14 13.74 5.91
N ARG A 167 -1.22 14.53 6.04
CA ARG A 167 -1.41 15.80 5.31
C ARG A 167 -0.26 16.78 5.49
N THR A 168 0.25 16.91 6.70
CA THR A 168 1.32 17.87 7.02
C THR A 168 2.68 17.45 6.49
N ARG A 169 2.82 16.17 6.12
CA ARG A 169 4.06 15.57 5.60
C ARG A 169 4.15 15.58 4.06
N LEU A 170 3.05 15.84 3.37
CA LEU A 170 3.03 16.00 1.92
C LEU A 170 3.58 17.39 1.54
N ASP A 171 4.38 17.44 0.46
CA ASP A 171 4.79 18.72 -0.09
C ASP A 171 3.58 19.51 -0.66
N PRO A 172 3.68 20.84 -0.78
CA PRO A 172 2.54 21.67 -1.20
C PRO A 172 2.02 21.35 -2.61
N ALA A 173 2.90 21.02 -3.56
CA ALA A 173 2.49 20.72 -4.94
C ALA A 173 1.71 19.40 -4.99
N LEU A 174 2.20 18.39 -4.30
CA LEU A 174 1.51 17.10 -4.20
C LEU A 174 0.16 17.24 -3.49
N ARG A 175 0.10 18.05 -2.43
CA ARG A 175 -1.16 18.33 -1.74
C ARG A 175 -2.18 18.97 -2.67
N ALA A 176 -1.79 19.97 -3.47
CA ALA A 176 -2.66 20.59 -4.45
C ALA A 176 -3.17 19.57 -5.49
N THR A 177 -2.31 18.63 -5.91
CA THR A 177 -2.71 17.53 -6.82
C THR A 177 -3.77 16.64 -6.15
N ILE A 178 -3.56 16.23 -4.90
CA ILE A 178 -4.52 15.39 -4.16
C ILE A 178 -5.86 16.11 -3.96
N ASP A 179 -5.82 17.40 -3.60
CA ASP A 179 -7.04 18.22 -3.48
C ASP A 179 -7.81 18.26 -4.81
N ALA A 180 -7.13 18.47 -5.94
CA ALA A 180 -7.75 18.49 -7.27
C ALA A 180 -8.35 17.11 -7.64
N VAL A 181 -7.63 16.02 -7.40
CA VAL A 181 -8.09 14.65 -7.68
C VAL A 181 -9.28 14.27 -6.82
N SER A 182 -9.34 14.71 -5.57
CA SER A 182 -10.46 14.43 -4.66
C SER A 182 -11.78 15.04 -5.12
N LEU A 183 -11.77 15.96 -6.07
CA LEU A 183 -12.95 16.59 -6.67
C LEU A 183 -13.49 15.86 -7.91
N TRP A 184 -12.82 14.84 -8.39
CA TRP A 184 -13.22 14.08 -9.60
C TRP A 184 -14.49 13.20 -9.39
#